data_1a189f1b22968e32c401381d4ff08551
#
_entry.id   1a189f1b22968e32c401381d4ff08551
#
_cell.length_a   1.000
_cell.length_b   1.000
_cell.length_c   1.000
_cell.angle_alpha   90.00
_cell.angle_beta   90.00
_cell.angle_gamma   90.00
#
_symmetry.space_group_name_H-M   'P 1'
#
loop_
_entity.id
_entity.type
_entity.pdbx_description
1 polymer ?
#
loop_
_entity_poly.entity_id
_entity_poly.type
_entity_poly.pdbx_seq_one_letter_code
_entity_poly.pdbx_strand_id
1 'polypeptide(L)'
;MQTPSVIRVGEEVRRALEDGAPVLALESTILSHGLPSPRNLEVGLGSERLVREAGVVPATIGVVDGVPVVGLTADEIERLCTADDVVKVSVRDLPIARAKRLHGGTTVAATAWLAHRAGIRVMSTGGLGGVHRGASATFDESADLGTLATTPITLVSAGVKSILDIGATLERLETLNVPVVGYRTNRYPGFYVADSGFALDYRIESAADAAALAHARDELGLASAVLVANPVDAAKQLDPEFHDRVLAEALDAASAAGVSGHDTTPFLLDHMQRATGGRSLEVNLEVYRGNVALGAEIARAVAG
;
A
#
# COMPACT_ATOMS: atom_id res chain seq x y z
N MET A 1 7.73 -4.86 -21.81
CA MET A 1 7.09 -6.19 -21.53
C MET A 1 5.65 -6.11 -22.01
N GLN A 2 5.09 -7.10 -22.73
CA GLN A 2 3.69 -7.05 -23.15
C GLN A 2 2.78 -7.40 -21.96
N THR A 3 1.73 -6.59 -21.73
CA THR A 3 0.69 -6.89 -20.74
C THR A 3 -0.03 -8.19 -21.14
N PRO A 4 -0.17 -9.17 -20.23
CA PRO A 4 -0.94 -10.38 -20.53
C PRO A 4 -2.37 -10.02 -20.97
N SER A 5 -2.89 -10.66 -22.01
CA SER A 5 -4.25 -10.41 -22.57
C SER A 5 -5.38 -10.59 -21.55
N VAL A 6 -5.11 -11.25 -20.44
CA VAL A 6 -6.06 -11.49 -19.34
C VAL A 6 -6.17 -10.29 -18.38
N ILE A 7 -5.24 -9.33 -18.40
CA ILE A 7 -5.30 -8.12 -17.59
C ILE A 7 -6.00 -7.04 -18.41
N ARG A 8 -7.09 -6.51 -17.91
CA ARG A 8 -7.76 -5.36 -18.52
C ARG A 8 -7.12 -4.08 -18.02
N VAL A 9 -6.65 -3.23 -18.94
CA VAL A 9 -6.18 -1.87 -18.65
C VAL A 9 -7.28 -0.89 -19.07
N GLY A 10 -7.68 -0.02 -18.15
CA GLY A 10 -8.66 1.02 -18.40
C GLY A 10 -8.19 1.97 -19.51
N GLU A 11 -9.13 2.50 -20.31
CA GLU A 11 -8.80 3.28 -21.50
C GLU A 11 -7.99 4.54 -21.17
N GLU A 12 -8.32 5.24 -20.07
CA GLU A 12 -7.59 6.43 -19.61
C GLU A 12 -6.14 6.07 -19.27
N VAL A 13 -5.94 4.97 -18.52
CA VAL A 13 -4.61 4.47 -18.12
C VAL A 13 -3.81 4.02 -19.35
N ARG A 14 -4.45 3.29 -20.28
CA ARG A 14 -3.80 2.80 -21.48
C ARG A 14 -3.26 3.96 -22.34
N ARG A 15 -4.08 4.99 -22.57
CA ARG A 15 -3.66 6.18 -23.33
C ARG A 15 -2.53 6.92 -22.64
N ALA A 16 -2.65 7.12 -21.31
CA ALA A 16 -1.59 7.78 -20.55
C ALA A 16 -0.25 7.07 -20.66
N LEU A 17 -0.24 5.72 -20.58
CA LEU A 17 0.98 4.94 -20.73
C LEU A 17 1.55 4.98 -22.16
N GLU A 18 0.69 4.98 -23.19
CA GLU A 18 1.09 5.12 -24.61
C GLU A 18 1.69 6.51 -24.88
N ASP A 19 1.15 7.55 -24.26
CA ASP A 19 1.60 8.94 -24.40
C ASP A 19 2.79 9.28 -23.48
N GLY A 20 3.26 8.35 -22.64
CA GLY A 20 4.30 8.60 -21.65
C GLY A 20 3.87 9.53 -20.50
N ALA A 21 2.56 9.73 -20.32
CA ALA A 21 2.02 10.56 -19.25
C ALA A 21 2.14 9.87 -17.87
N PRO A 22 2.23 10.65 -16.77
CA PRO A 22 2.38 10.09 -15.42
C PRO A 22 1.13 9.32 -14.99
N VAL A 23 1.35 8.11 -14.45
CA VAL A 23 0.30 7.24 -13.91
C VAL A 23 0.67 6.82 -12.49
N LEU A 24 -0.30 6.88 -11.56
CA LEU A 24 -0.14 6.40 -10.19
C LEU A 24 -1.06 5.22 -9.91
N ALA A 25 -0.50 4.08 -9.52
CA ALA A 25 -1.27 2.91 -9.08
C ALA A 25 -1.74 3.07 -7.63
N LEU A 26 -3.00 2.69 -7.38
CA LEU A 26 -3.65 2.70 -6.07
C LEU A 26 -4.20 1.31 -5.76
N GLU A 27 -4.00 0.82 -4.52
CA GLU A 27 -4.58 -0.44 -4.08
C GLU A 27 -6.08 -0.33 -3.80
N SER A 28 -6.79 -1.44 -3.77
CA SER A 28 -8.21 -1.50 -3.44
C SER A 28 -8.56 -2.31 -2.20
N THR A 29 -7.60 -3.00 -1.56
CA THR A 29 -7.87 -3.65 -0.27
C THR A 29 -8.23 -2.64 0.82
N ILE A 30 -7.63 -1.45 0.80
CA ILE A 30 -8.00 -0.37 1.74
C ILE A 30 -9.47 0.01 1.59
N LEU A 31 -10.02 -0.03 0.39
CA LEU A 31 -11.41 0.30 0.09
C LEU A 31 -12.38 -0.83 0.47
N SER A 32 -12.01 -2.06 0.16
CA SER A 32 -12.91 -3.22 0.36
C SER A 32 -12.86 -3.81 1.78
N HIS A 33 -11.72 -3.70 2.49
CA HIS A 33 -11.50 -4.35 3.79
C HIS A 33 -10.82 -3.46 4.84
N GLY A 34 -10.35 -2.27 4.46
CA GLY A 34 -9.57 -1.41 5.35
C GLY A 34 -10.36 -0.25 5.96
N LEU A 35 -11.43 0.17 5.32
CA LEU A 35 -12.24 1.32 5.73
C LEU A 35 -13.73 0.95 5.81
N PRO A 36 -14.48 1.51 6.77
CA PRO A 36 -15.92 1.27 6.87
C PRO A 36 -16.69 1.99 5.75
N SER A 37 -17.83 1.37 5.32
CA SER A 37 -18.80 2.05 4.45
C SER A 37 -19.56 3.13 5.24
N PRO A 38 -19.90 4.29 4.63
CA PRO A 38 -19.64 4.71 3.22
C PRO A 38 -18.29 5.41 3.01
N ARG A 39 -17.47 5.55 4.09
CA ARG A 39 -16.22 6.29 4.07
C ARG A 39 -15.21 5.74 3.04
N ASN A 40 -15.21 4.40 2.84
CA ASN A 40 -14.36 3.74 1.87
C ASN A 40 -14.57 4.26 0.44
N LEU A 41 -15.81 4.42 0.00
CA LEU A 41 -16.15 4.94 -1.34
C LEU A 41 -15.72 6.41 -1.48
N GLU A 42 -16.00 7.24 -0.48
CA GLU A 42 -15.57 8.65 -0.46
C GLU A 42 -14.05 8.77 -0.62
N VAL A 43 -13.30 7.93 0.08
CA VAL A 43 -11.82 7.89 0.02
C VAL A 43 -11.33 7.41 -1.33
N GLY A 44 -11.92 6.36 -1.90
CA GLY A 44 -11.54 5.84 -3.21
C GLY A 44 -11.70 6.89 -4.31
N LEU A 45 -12.89 7.44 -4.45
CA LEU A 45 -13.17 8.47 -5.46
C LEU A 45 -12.44 9.79 -5.18
N GLY A 46 -12.27 10.13 -3.89
CA GLY A 46 -11.52 11.31 -3.47
C GLY A 46 -10.03 11.21 -3.81
N SER A 47 -9.44 10.03 -3.66
CA SER A 47 -8.04 9.80 -4.00
C SER A 47 -7.79 9.88 -5.51
N GLU A 48 -8.68 9.34 -6.32
CA GLU A 48 -8.58 9.51 -7.77
C GLU A 48 -8.68 10.98 -8.20
N ARG A 49 -9.58 11.77 -7.56
CA ARG A 49 -9.64 13.22 -7.81
C ARG A 49 -8.33 13.90 -7.45
N LEU A 50 -7.78 13.61 -6.27
CA LEU A 50 -6.51 14.18 -5.82
C LEU A 50 -5.38 13.92 -6.83
N VAL A 51 -5.30 12.70 -7.36
CA VAL A 51 -4.29 12.33 -8.36
C VAL A 51 -4.51 13.10 -9.67
N ARG A 52 -5.78 13.22 -10.16
CA ARG A 52 -6.08 13.97 -11.37
C ARG A 52 -5.81 15.48 -11.21
N GLU A 53 -6.13 16.07 -10.07
CA GLU A 53 -5.82 17.48 -9.75
C GLU A 53 -4.31 17.76 -9.75
N ALA A 54 -3.49 16.74 -9.43
CA ALA A 54 -2.04 16.82 -9.55
C ALA A 54 -1.51 16.64 -10.99
N GLY A 55 -2.39 16.47 -11.99
CA GLY A 55 -2.00 16.23 -13.38
C GLY A 55 -1.47 14.82 -13.66
N VAL A 56 -1.90 13.83 -12.86
CA VAL A 56 -1.51 12.43 -12.97
C VAL A 56 -2.75 11.57 -13.22
N VAL A 57 -2.62 10.51 -14.00
CA VAL A 57 -3.72 9.56 -14.23
C VAL A 57 -3.76 8.54 -13.09
N PRO A 58 -4.86 8.43 -12.34
CA PRO A 58 -5.01 7.40 -11.31
C PRO A 58 -5.29 6.04 -11.95
N ALA A 59 -4.72 5.01 -11.38
CA ALA A 59 -4.98 3.63 -11.74
C ALA A 59 -5.32 2.82 -10.48
N THR A 60 -6.57 2.92 -10.00
CA THR A 60 -7.05 2.03 -8.95
C THR A 60 -7.13 0.62 -9.49
N ILE A 61 -6.54 -0.37 -8.79
CA ILE A 61 -6.39 -1.73 -9.28
C ILE A 61 -7.24 -2.69 -8.44
N GLY A 62 -7.94 -3.61 -9.10
CA GLY A 62 -8.79 -4.60 -8.46
C GLY A 62 -9.08 -5.80 -9.37
N VAL A 63 -9.94 -6.68 -8.92
CA VAL A 63 -10.44 -7.82 -9.70
C VAL A 63 -11.96 -7.71 -9.82
N VAL A 64 -12.47 -7.75 -11.06
CA VAL A 64 -13.90 -7.68 -11.35
C VAL A 64 -14.30 -8.90 -12.18
N ASP A 65 -15.23 -9.70 -11.68
CA ASP A 65 -15.69 -10.95 -12.32
C ASP A 65 -14.51 -11.86 -12.74
N GLY A 66 -13.52 -11.98 -11.87
CA GLY A 66 -12.31 -12.75 -12.10
C GLY A 66 -11.30 -12.11 -13.07
N VAL A 67 -11.55 -10.91 -13.56
CA VAL A 67 -10.62 -10.19 -14.45
C VAL A 67 -9.82 -9.19 -13.63
N PRO A 68 -8.48 -9.29 -13.57
CA PRO A 68 -7.65 -8.24 -13.02
C PRO A 68 -7.78 -6.98 -13.87
N VAL A 69 -8.02 -5.84 -13.20
CA VAL A 69 -8.27 -4.55 -13.84
C VAL A 69 -7.28 -3.52 -13.31
N VAL A 70 -6.58 -2.85 -14.21
CA VAL A 70 -5.70 -1.71 -13.91
C VAL A 70 -6.37 -0.45 -14.40
N GLY A 71 -6.84 0.38 -13.48
CA GLY A 71 -7.71 1.53 -13.78
C GLY A 71 -9.19 1.12 -13.78
N LEU A 72 -9.73 0.89 -12.57
CA LEU A 72 -11.15 0.66 -12.33
C LEU A 72 -11.97 1.89 -12.70
N THR A 73 -13.18 1.68 -13.19
CA THR A 73 -14.18 2.76 -13.33
C THR A 73 -14.78 3.13 -11.96
N ALA A 74 -15.46 4.28 -11.88
CA ALA A 74 -16.12 4.69 -10.63
C ALA A 74 -17.16 3.65 -10.16
N ASP A 75 -17.93 3.07 -11.06
CA ASP A 75 -18.91 2.02 -10.76
C ASP A 75 -18.25 0.74 -10.25
N GLU A 76 -17.07 0.39 -10.77
CA GLU A 76 -16.30 -0.76 -10.29
C GLU A 76 -15.68 -0.51 -8.93
N ILE A 77 -15.20 0.71 -8.66
CA ILE A 77 -14.76 1.13 -7.32
C ILE A 77 -15.92 1.03 -6.34
N GLU A 78 -17.10 1.58 -6.70
CA GLU A 78 -18.30 1.51 -5.88
C GLU A 78 -18.68 0.06 -5.57
N ARG A 79 -18.65 -0.82 -6.57
CA ARG A 79 -18.90 -2.26 -6.38
C ARG A 79 -17.94 -2.88 -5.37
N LEU A 80 -16.64 -2.61 -5.47
CA LEU A 80 -15.66 -3.14 -4.52
C LEU A 80 -15.80 -2.57 -3.10
N CYS A 81 -16.43 -1.40 -2.97
CA CYS A 81 -16.70 -0.76 -1.68
C CYS A 81 -17.98 -1.24 -1.00
N THR A 82 -18.97 -1.72 -1.77
CA THR A 82 -20.34 -1.92 -1.27
C THR A 82 -20.84 -3.35 -1.30
N ALA A 83 -20.24 -4.22 -2.15
CA ALA A 83 -20.69 -5.61 -2.28
C ALA A 83 -20.09 -6.48 -1.17
N ASP A 84 -20.91 -7.40 -0.63
CA ASP A 84 -20.53 -8.30 0.48
C ASP A 84 -19.65 -9.48 0.02
N ASP A 85 -19.61 -9.77 -1.29
CA ASP A 85 -18.90 -10.91 -1.88
C ASP A 85 -17.46 -10.59 -2.35
N VAL A 86 -16.95 -9.40 -1.98
CA VAL A 86 -15.61 -8.97 -2.36
C VAL A 86 -14.55 -9.62 -1.47
N VAL A 87 -13.64 -10.38 -2.10
CA VAL A 87 -12.54 -11.05 -1.40
C VAL A 87 -11.26 -10.23 -1.42
N LYS A 88 -10.38 -10.47 -0.44
CA LYS A 88 -9.02 -9.93 -0.44
C LYS A 88 -8.15 -10.76 -1.37
N VAL A 89 -7.51 -10.11 -2.38
CA VAL A 89 -6.72 -10.79 -3.42
C VAL A 89 -5.26 -10.36 -3.34
N SER A 90 -4.38 -11.31 -3.01
CA SER A 90 -2.94 -11.19 -3.19
C SER A 90 -2.51 -11.87 -4.50
N VAL A 91 -1.22 -11.85 -4.83
CA VAL A 91 -0.68 -12.44 -6.07
C VAL A 91 -1.05 -13.92 -6.19
N ARG A 92 -0.92 -14.70 -5.12
CA ARG A 92 -1.29 -16.13 -5.09
C ARG A 92 -2.78 -16.39 -5.36
N ASP A 93 -3.62 -15.38 -5.06
CA ASP A 93 -5.08 -15.51 -5.17
C ASP A 93 -5.61 -15.14 -6.56
N LEU A 94 -4.80 -14.46 -7.39
CA LEU A 94 -5.19 -14.04 -8.74
C LEU A 94 -5.70 -15.21 -9.62
N PRO A 95 -5.01 -16.37 -9.70
CA PRO A 95 -5.52 -17.51 -10.48
C PRO A 95 -6.81 -18.09 -9.88
N ILE A 96 -6.97 -18.06 -8.55
CA ILE A 96 -8.20 -18.52 -7.88
C ILE A 96 -9.36 -17.57 -8.20
N ALA A 97 -9.14 -16.26 -8.05
CA ALA A 97 -10.13 -15.25 -8.36
C ALA A 97 -10.56 -15.34 -9.83
N ARG A 98 -9.60 -15.58 -10.74
CA ARG A 98 -9.87 -15.79 -12.17
C ARG A 98 -10.75 -17.01 -12.43
N ALA A 99 -10.36 -18.16 -11.87
CA ALA A 99 -11.07 -19.43 -12.10
C ALA A 99 -12.49 -19.44 -11.51
N LYS A 100 -12.67 -18.75 -10.36
CA LYS A 100 -13.97 -18.68 -9.66
C LYS A 100 -14.79 -17.43 -10.02
N ARG A 101 -14.30 -16.56 -10.91
CA ARG A 101 -14.94 -15.31 -11.32
C ARG A 101 -15.30 -14.40 -10.14
N LEU A 102 -14.37 -14.25 -9.17
CA LEU A 102 -14.60 -13.48 -7.97
C LEU A 102 -14.41 -11.96 -8.21
N HIS A 103 -15.01 -11.16 -7.34
CA HIS A 103 -14.68 -9.76 -7.15
C HIS A 103 -13.66 -9.65 -6.04
N GLY A 104 -12.65 -8.78 -6.19
CA GLY A 104 -11.60 -8.69 -5.18
C GLY A 104 -10.88 -7.36 -5.10
N GLY A 105 -10.65 -6.91 -3.86
CA GLY A 105 -9.70 -5.84 -3.56
C GLY A 105 -8.27 -6.37 -3.56
N THR A 106 -7.40 -5.73 -4.34
CA THR A 106 -5.98 -6.15 -4.46
C THR A 106 -5.14 -5.60 -3.32
N THR A 107 -4.31 -6.47 -2.72
CA THR A 107 -3.30 -6.09 -1.71
C THR A 107 -2.17 -5.28 -2.34
N VAL A 108 -1.26 -4.74 -1.52
CA VAL A 108 -0.03 -4.09 -2.00
C VAL A 108 0.72 -5.00 -2.97
N ALA A 109 0.92 -6.27 -2.63
CA ALA A 109 1.56 -7.25 -3.50
C ALA A 109 0.87 -7.38 -4.86
N ALA A 110 -0.44 -7.65 -4.88
CA ALA A 110 -1.16 -7.84 -6.13
C ALA A 110 -1.22 -6.56 -6.95
N THR A 111 -1.41 -5.41 -6.29
CA THR A 111 -1.42 -4.10 -6.95
C THR A 111 -0.07 -3.78 -7.58
N ALA A 112 1.03 -3.93 -6.84
CA ALA A 112 2.38 -3.68 -7.35
C ALA A 112 2.70 -4.57 -8.57
N TRP A 113 2.37 -5.87 -8.45
CA TRP A 113 2.61 -6.82 -9.54
C TRP A 113 1.79 -6.48 -10.80
N LEU A 114 0.49 -6.18 -10.65
CA LEU A 114 -0.39 -5.82 -11.77
C LEU A 114 0.00 -4.47 -12.38
N ALA A 115 0.32 -3.46 -11.55
CA ALA A 115 0.79 -2.16 -11.99
C ALA A 115 2.05 -2.27 -12.86
N HIS A 116 3.06 -3.00 -12.37
CA HIS A 116 4.30 -3.25 -13.12
C HIS A 116 4.03 -3.97 -14.45
N ARG A 117 3.15 -4.99 -14.46
CA ARG A 117 2.76 -5.72 -15.69
C ARG A 117 2.05 -4.83 -16.70
N ALA A 118 1.37 -3.78 -16.26
CA ALA A 118 0.75 -2.78 -17.13
C ALA A 118 1.72 -1.66 -17.57
N GLY A 119 2.92 -1.59 -17.00
CA GLY A 119 3.91 -0.55 -17.30
C GLY A 119 3.91 0.64 -16.34
N ILE A 120 3.16 0.58 -15.24
CA ILE A 120 3.15 1.63 -14.20
C ILE A 120 4.37 1.48 -13.30
N ARG A 121 5.05 2.59 -13.01
CA ARG A 121 6.32 2.62 -12.27
C ARG A 121 6.19 3.11 -10.83
N VAL A 122 5.06 3.73 -10.46
CA VAL A 122 4.83 4.33 -9.14
C VAL A 122 3.50 3.86 -8.56
N MET A 123 3.50 3.54 -7.28
CA MET A 123 2.33 3.10 -6.52
C MET A 123 2.30 3.79 -5.16
N SER A 124 1.11 4.08 -4.65
CA SER A 124 0.89 4.55 -3.28
C SER A 124 -0.04 3.64 -2.51
N THR A 125 0.23 3.51 -1.21
CA THR A 125 -0.61 2.81 -0.24
C THR A 125 -0.59 3.54 1.10
N GLY A 126 -1.45 3.18 2.04
CA GLY A 126 -1.37 3.67 3.42
C GLY A 126 -0.17 3.09 4.13
N GLY A 127 -0.16 1.79 4.31
CA GLY A 127 0.93 1.03 4.92
C GLY A 127 0.99 -0.39 4.39
N LEU A 128 2.20 -0.90 4.22
CA LEU A 128 2.42 -2.25 3.70
C LEU A 128 2.26 -3.32 4.79
N GLY A 129 2.13 -4.56 4.35
CA GLY A 129 2.31 -5.72 5.19
C GLY A 129 3.79 -5.98 5.44
N GLY A 130 4.09 -6.75 6.49
CA GLY A 130 5.45 -7.03 6.91
C GLY A 130 5.53 -8.36 7.65
N VAL A 131 6.51 -8.49 8.52
CA VAL A 131 6.69 -9.62 9.41
C VAL A 131 5.72 -9.52 10.59
N HIS A 132 4.91 -10.54 10.83
CA HIS A 132 4.02 -10.59 11.98
C HIS A 132 4.78 -10.83 13.28
N ARG A 133 4.26 -10.29 14.38
CA ARG A 133 4.83 -10.57 15.71
C ARG A 133 4.76 -12.06 16.00
N GLY A 134 5.88 -12.66 16.43
CA GLY A 134 5.99 -14.11 16.61
C GLY A 134 6.29 -14.90 15.33
N ALA A 135 6.60 -14.25 14.23
CA ALA A 135 6.94 -14.90 12.96
C ALA A 135 8.15 -15.85 13.07
N SER A 136 9.04 -15.65 14.02
CA SER A 136 10.14 -16.59 14.29
C SER A 136 9.69 -18.03 14.60
N ALA A 137 8.45 -18.18 15.09
CA ALA A 137 7.84 -19.48 15.35
C ALA A 137 6.81 -19.89 14.29
N THR A 138 6.12 -18.92 13.68
CA THR A 138 4.99 -19.18 12.76
C THR A 138 5.35 -19.01 11.28
N PHE A 139 6.46 -18.33 10.97
CA PHE A 139 6.83 -17.89 9.62
C PHE A 139 5.76 -17.01 8.95
N ASP A 140 4.90 -16.33 9.75
CA ASP A 140 3.84 -15.47 9.21
C ASP A 140 4.42 -14.14 8.74
N GLU A 141 4.63 -14.05 7.44
CA GLU A 141 5.10 -12.85 6.72
C GLU A 141 4.13 -12.50 5.60
N SER A 142 3.98 -11.20 5.36
CA SER A 142 3.16 -10.72 4.24
C SER A 142 3.80 -11.06 2.89
N ALA A 143 2.97 -11.47 1.93
CA ALA A 143 3.36 -11.63 0.55
C ALA A 143 3.87 -10.32 -0.10
N ASP A 144 3.60 -9.17 0.51
CA ASP A 144 4.11 -7.88 0.05
C ASP A 144 5.64 -7.90 -0.03
N LEU A 145 6.31 -8.46 0.99
CA LEU A 145 7.78 -8.49 1.08
C LEU A 145 8.40 -9.25 -0.11
N GLY A 146 7.95 -10.49 -0.35
CA GLY A 146 8.47 -11.30 -1.45
C GLY A 146 8.12 -10.74 -2.83
N THR A 147 6.94 -10.11 -2.98
CA THR A 147 6.54 -9.49 -4.24
C THR A 147 7.36 -8.23 -4.53
N LEU A 148 7.59 -7.38 -3.54
CA LEU A 148 8.40 -6.17 -3.69
C LEU A 148 9.87 -6.48 -3.99
N ALA A 149 10.38 -7.63 -3.54
CA ALA A 149 11.72 -8.11 -3.91
C ALA A 149 11.91 -8.39 -5.41
N THR A 150 10.81 -8.61 -6.14
CA THR A 150 10.83 -9.03 -7.55
C THR A 150 9.98 -8.15 -8.47
N THR A 151 9.56 -6.98 -8.00
CA THR A 151 8.71 -6.05 -8.75
C THR A 151 9.35 -4.66 -8.75
N PRO A 152 9.95 -4.21 -9.88
CA PRO A 152 10.65 -2.93 -9.96
C PRO A 152 9.64 -1.77 -10.04
N ILE A 153 9.11 -1.38 -8.89
CA ILE A 153 8.17 -0.28 -8.72
C ILE A 153 8.65 0.64 -7.59
N THR A 154 8.30 1.92 -7.65
CA THR A 154 8.52 2.85 -6.54
C THR A 154 7.24 2.89 -5.70
N LEU A 155 7.33 2.49 -4.44
CA LEU A 155 6.18 2.42 -3.54
C LEU A 155 6.28 3.47 -2.45
N VAL A 156 5.25 4.32 -2.36
CA VAL A 156 5.10 5.30 -1.26
C VAL A 156 4.18 4.72 -0.19
N SER A 157 4.64 4.70 1.06
CA SER A 157 3.87 4.23 2.21
C SER A 157 4.33 4.92 3.50
N ALA A 158 3.48 4.92 4.54
CA ALA A 158 3.89 5.35 5.87
C ALA A 158 4.56 4.21 6.67
N GLY A 159 5.35 3.40 5.98
CA GLY A 159 5.97 2.22 6.54
C GLY A 159 5.02 1.01 6.61
N VAL A 160 5.37 0.03 7.42
CA VAL A 160 4.50 -1.11 7.71
C VAL A 160 3.42 -0.71 8.72
N LYS A 161 2.29 -1.40 8.68
CA LYS A 161 1.23 -1.21 9.70
C LYS A 161 1.80 -1.44 11.09
N SER A 162 1.55 -0.55 12.03
CA SER A 162 2.16 -0.52 13.38
C SER A 162 1.91 -1.79 14.22
N ILE A 163 0.87 -2.55 13.88
CA ILE A 163 0.54 -3.84 14.50
C ILE A 163 1.56 -4.95 14.21
N LEU A 164 2.42 -4.76 13.21
CA LEU A 164 3.44 -5.70 12.76
C LEU A 164 4.77 -5.50 13.50
N ASP A 165 5.73 -6.39 13.28
CA ASP A 165 7.09 -6.26 13.78
C ASP A 165 7.90 -5.40 12.81
N ILE A 166 8.06 -4.12 13.14
CA ILE A 166 8.75 -3.14 12.29
C ILE A 166 10.22 -3.52 12.13
N GLY A 167 10.90 -3.86 13.25
CA GLY A 167 12.32 -4.21 13.22
C GLY A 167 12.59 -5.44 12.36
N ALA A 168 11.87 -6.52 12.60
CA ALA A 168 11.98 -7.74 11.79
C ALA A 168 11.61 -7.48 10.31
N THR A 169 10.69 -6.57 10.04
CA THR A 169 10.34 -6.20 8.65
C THR A 169 11.47 -5.46 7.95
N LEU A 170 12.15 -4.52 8.63
CA LEU A 170 13.31 -3.81 8.06
C LEU A 170 14.44 -4.78 7.73
N GLU A 171 14.80 -5.69 8.66
CA GLU A 171 15.78 -6.76 8.42
C GLU A 171 15.39 -7.66 7.24
N ARG A 172 14.10 -7.96 7.12
CA ARG A 172 13.59 -8.78 6.02
C ARG A 172 13.68 -8.08 4.67
N LEU A 173 13.37 -6.78 4.63
CA LEU A 173 13.51 -5.95 3.42
C LEU A 173 14.97 -5.85 2.98
N GLU A 174 15.92 -5.68 3.91
CA GLU A 174 17.36 -5.71 3.63
C GLU A 174 17.77 -7.06 3.01
N THR A 175 17.40 -8.17 3.65
CA THR A 175 17.67 -9.53 3.14
C THR A 175 17.13 -9.74 1.72
N LEU A 176 15.99 -9.11 1.39
CA LEU A 176 15.33 -9.19 0.09
C LEU A 176 15.84 -8.15 -0.92
N ASN A 177 16.87 -7.37 -0.58
CA ASN A 177 17.44 -6.31 -1.41
C ASN A 177 16.42 -5.23 -1.82
N VAL A 178 15.48 -4.90 -0.92
CA VAL A 178 14.49 -3.83 -1.13
C VAL A 178 14.97 -2.59 -0.39
N PRO A 179 15.52 -1.56 -1.08
CA PRO A 179 15.98 -0.34 -0.44
C PRO A 179 14.80 0.44 0.15
N VAL A 180 15.01 0.96 1.36
CA VAL A 180 14.07 1.82 2.08
C VAL A 180 14.70 3.19 2.26
N VAL A 181 14.02 4.24 1.80
CA VAL A 181 14.47 5.63 1.95
C VAL A 181 13.40 6.45 2.66
N GLY A 182 13.81 7.32 3.58
CA GLY A 182 12.89 8.21 4.27
C GLY A 182 12.65 9.50 3.48
N TYR A 183 11.40 9.88 3.27
CA TYR A 183 11.06 11.16 2.69
C TYR A 183 11.16 12.26 3.74
N ARG A 184 12.19 13.11 3.63
CA ARG A 184 12.54 14.20 4.56
C ARG A 184 12.75 13.76 6.02
N THR A 185 13.09 12.49 6.22
CA THR A 185 13.32 11.92 7.54
C THR A 185 14.42 10.84 7.50
N ASN A 186 15.17 10.70 8.61
CA ASN A 186 16.04 9.55 8.86
C ASN A 186 15.42 8.58 9.88
N ARG A 187 14.09 8.72 10.14
CA ARG A 187 13.36 7.82 11.03
C ARG A 187 12.31 7.07 10.24
N TYR A 188 12.22 5.76 10.46
CA TYR A 188 11.17 4.96 9.82
C TYR A 188 9.82 5.27 10.46
N PRO A 189 8.78 5.58 9.69
CA PRO A 189 7.47 5.90 10.25
C PRO A 189 6.79 4.65 10.82
N GLY A 190 6.01 4.85 11.90
CA GLY A 190 5.24 3.82 12.57
C GLY A 190 3.77 3.80 12.18
N PHE A 191 3.44 4.20 10.95
CA PHE A 191 2.10 4.27 10.39
C PHE A 191 1.22 5.35 11.07
N TYR A 192 0.80 5.14 12.33
CA TYR A 192 0.02 6.10 13.10
C TYR A 192 0.87 7.18 13.79
N VAL A 193 2.17 6.97 13.86
CA VAL A 193 3.15 7.88 14.44
C VAL A 193 4.27 8.15 13.43
N ALA A 194 4.82 9.36 13.49
CA ALA A 194 5.86 9.79 12.53
C ALA A 194 7.19 9.07 12.72
N ASP A 195 7.49 8.60 13.92
CA ASP A 195 8.72 7.91 14.30
C ASP A 195 8.38 6.59 15.02
N SER A 196 8.85 5.48 14.47
CA SER A 196 8.70 4.14 15.05
C SER A 196 9.81 3.74 16.01
N GLY A 197 10.80 4.60 16.23
CA GLY A 197 12.01 4.28 16.99
C GLY A 197 13.16 3.72 16.14
N PHE A 198 12.92 3.32 14.89
CA PHE A 198 13.95 2.78 13.99
C PHE A 198 14.56 3.86 13.09
N ALA A 199 15.88 3.83 12.90
CA ALA A 199 16.60 4.72 12.01
C ALA A 199 16.56 4.21 10.55
N LEU A 200 16.72 5.13 9.61
CA LEU A 200 16.97 4.86 8.20
C LEU A 200 18.32 5.44 7.79
N ASP A 201 19.09 4.67 7.04
CA ASP A 201 20.41 5.07 6.54
C ASP A 201 20.31 6.14 5.44
N TYR A 202 19.25 6.09 4.65
CA TYR A 202 19.06 6.93 3.48
C TYR A 202 17.83 7.81 3.59
N ARG A 203 18.02 9.07 3.21
CA ARG A 203 17.00 10.11 3.19
C ARG A 203 16.97 10.78 1.83
N ILE A 204 15.79 11.13 1.36
CA ILE A 204 15.55 11.94 0.17
C ILE A 204 14.75 13.19 0.52
N GLU A 205 14.94 14.27 -0.23
CA GLU A 205 14.33 15.58 0.07
C GLU A 205 13.19 15.93 -0.89
N SER A 206 13.13 15.27 -2.05
CA SER A 206 12.20 15.64 -3.12
C SER A 206 11.68 14.43 -3.90
N ALA A 207 10.58 14.65 -4.66
CA ALA A 207 10.09 13.69 -5.62
C ALA A 207 11.11 13.41 -6.75
N ALA A 208 11.94 14.39 -7.10
CA ALA A 208 13.01 14.22 -8.08
C ALA A 208 14.09 13.24 -7.59
N ASP A 209 14.43 13.24 -6.28
CA ASP A 209 15.37 12.27 -5.73
C ASP A 209 14.78 10.85 -5.80
N ALA A 210 13.47 10.69 -5.52
CA ALA A 210 12.80 9.40 -5.66
C ALA A 210 12.79 8.91 -7.13
N ALA A 211 12.58 9.82 -8.09
CA ALA A 211 12.66 9.51 -9.51
C ALA A 211 14.08 9.10 -9.92
N ALA A 212 15.12 9.79 -9.43
CA ALA A 212 16.50 9.44 -9.69
C ALA A 212 16.83 8.03 -9.17
N LEU A 213 16.33 7.65 -7.99
CA LEU A 213 16.48 6.27 -7.47
C LEU A 213 15.76 5.24 -8.34
N ALA A 214 14.55 5.57 -8.82
CA ALA A 214 13.79 4.69 -9.72
C ALA A 214 14.53 4.47 -11.05
N HIS A 215 15.12 5.51 -11.62
CA HIS A 215 15.89 5.44 -12.85
C HIS A 215 17.19 4.65 -12.64
N ALA A 216 17.94 4.92 -11.56
CA ALA A 216 19.17 4.19 -11.25
C ALA A 216 18.92 2.69 -11.03
N ARG A 217 17.82 2.32 -10.34
CA ARG A 217 17.39 0.92 -10.21
C ARG A 217 17.16 0.28 -11.58
N ASP A 218 16.45 0.97 -12.47
CA ASP A 218 16.12 0.47 -13.82
C ASP A 218 17.38 0.35 -14.69
N GLU A 219 18.28 1.33 -14.65
CA GLU A 219 19.58 1.31 -15.33
C GLU A 219 20.48 0.14 -14.89
N LEU A 220 20.43 -0.16 -13.58
CA LEU A 220 21.15 -1.31 -13.01
C LEU A 220 20.46 -2.65 -13.29
N GLY A 221 19.25 -2.65 -13.85
CA GLY A 221 18.48 -3.86 -14.11
C GLY A 221 18.00 -4.58 -12.84
N LEU A 222 17.88 -3.87 -11.71
CA LEU A 222 17.44 -4.44 -10.45
C LEU A 222 15.93 -4.66 -10.46
N ALA A 223 15.50 -5.82 -9.98
CA ALA A 223 14.10 -6.23 -9.99
C ALA A 223 13.33 -5.83 -8.73
N SER A 224 13.99 -5.35 -7.67
CA SER A 224 13.34 -4.98 -6.43
C SER A 224 12.65 -3.60 -6.50
N ALA A 225 11.61 -3.43 -5.69
CA ALA A 225 10.99 -2.13 -5.48
C ALA A 225 11.95 -1.16 -4.76
N VAL A 226 11.67 0.15 -4.88
CA VAL A 226 12.20 1.18 -3.98
C VAL A 226 11.06 1.62 -3.04
N LEU A 227 11.25 1.49 -1.73
CA LEU A 227 10.30 1.94 -0.73
C LEU A 227 10.61 3.37 -0.30
N VAL A 228 9.65 4.28 -0.50
CA VAL A 228 9.69 5.65 0.00
C VAL A 228 8.82 5.71 1.25
N ALA A 229 9.46 5.79 2.41
CA ALA A 229 8.79 5.86 3.71
C ALA A 229 8.42 7.33 3.99
N ASN A 230 7.12 7.63 3.95
CA ASN A 230 6.56 8.97 4.10
C ASN A 230 5.83 9.05 5.45
N PRO A 231 6.38 9.77 6.46
CA PRO A 231 5.74 9.86 7.77
C PRO A 231 4.43 10.67 7.71
N VAL A 232 3.50 10.32 8.58
CA VAL A 232 2.36 11.20 8.87
C VAL A 232 2.87 12.53 9.44
N ASP A 233 2.16 13.62 9.15
CA ASP A 233 2.43 14.92 9.77
C ASP A 233 2.36 14.77 11.31
N ALA A 234 3.41 15.21 12.01
CA ALA A 234 3.50 15.14 13.47
C ALA A 234 2.33 15.83 14.18
N ALA A 235 1.73 16.87 13.58
CA ALA A 235 0.55 17.52 14.12
C ALA A 235 -0.74 16.71 14.00
N LYS A 236 -0.74 15.67 13.15
CA LYS A 236 -1.90 14.83 12.83
C LYS A 236 -1.78 13.39 13.33
N GLN A 237 -0.60 12.98 13.78
CA GLN A 237 -0.35 11.63 14.31
C GLN A 237 -1.17 11.30 15.56
N LEU A 238 -1.21 10.04 15.93
CA LEU A 238 -1.58 9.67 17.31
C LEU A 238 -0.49 10.13 18.27
N ASP A 239 -0.88 10.44 19.51
CA ASP A 239 0.10 10.61 20.56
C ASP A 239 0.92 9.31 20.72
N PRO A 240 2.26 9.36 20.66
CA PRO A 240 3.09 8.15 20.64
C PRO A 240 2.91 7.25 21.87
N GLU A 241 2.84 7.82 23.08
CA GLU A 241 2.65 7.04 24.31
C GLU A 241 1.26 6.38 24.35
N PHE A 242 0.24 7.11 23.88
CA PHE A 242 -1.11 6.57 23.75
C PHE A 242 -1.17 5.45 22.72
N HIS A 243 -0.53 5.63 21.55
CA HIS A 243 -0.42 4.61 20.51
C HIS A 243 0.21 3.33 21.06
N ASP A 244 1.36 3.41 21.73
CA ASP A 244 2.10 2.26 22.24
C ASP A 244 1.27 1.49 23.29
N ARG A 245 0.58 2.21 24.17
CA ARG A 245 -0.30 1.60 25.16
C ARG A 245 -1.46 0.85 24.51
N VAL A 246 -2.16 1.49 23.57
CA VAL A 246 -3.30 0.85 22.86
C VAL A 246 -2.85 -0.33 22.02
N LEU A 247 -1.68 -0.23 21.39
CA LEU A 247 -1.11 -1.35 20.63
C LEU A 247 -0.79 -2.54 21.54
N ALA A 248 -0.20 -2.31 22.73
CA ALA A 248 0.07 -3.37 23.70
C ALA A 248 -1.25 -4.04 24.14
N GLU A 249 -2.27 -3.25 24.50
CA GLU A 249 -3.61 -3.75 24.86
C GLU A 249 -4.23 -4.61 23.73
N ALA A 250 -4.10 -4.16 22.48
CA ALA A 250 -4.61 -4.89 21.32
C ALA A 250 -3.92 -6.25 21.13
N LEU A 251 -2.60 -6.28 21.28
CA LEU A 251 -1.79 -7.52 21.18
C LEU A 251 -2.14 -8.52 22.28
N ASP A 252 -2.29 -8.04 23.53
CA ASP A 252 -2.69 -8.87 24.66
C ASP A 252 -4.10 -9.44 24.46
N ALA A 253 -5.04 -8.61 23.96
CA ALA A 253 -6.40 -9.06 23.65
C ALA A 253 -6.42 -10.11 22.53
N ALA A 254 -5.61 -9.96 21.48
CA ALA A 254 -5.51 -10.92 20.39
C ALA A 254 -4.95 -12.26 20.90
N SER A 255 -3.90 -12.20 21.74
CA SER A 255 -3.32 -13.38 22.38
C SER A 255 -4.32 -14.11 23.26
N ALA A 256 -5.04 -13.38 24.13
CA ALA A 256 -6.05 -13.94 25.01
C ALA A 256 -7.23 -14.58 24.25
N ALA A 257 -7.60 -14.02 23.09
CA ALA A 257 -8.64 -14.55 22.22
C ALA A 257 -8.17 -15.68 21.29
N GLY A 258 -6.87 -16.04 21.29
CA GLY A 258 -6.31 -17.07 20.41
C GLY A 258 -6.36 -16.71 18.92
N VAL A 259 -6.41 -15.42 18.58
CA VAL A 259 -6.46 -14.95 17.20
C VAL A 259 -5.14 -15.20 16.51
N SER A 260 -5.17 -15.77 15.31
CA SER A 260 -3.96 -16.13 14.56
C SER A 260 -4.18 -16.03 13.03
N GLY A 261 -3.08 -15.99 12.25
CA GLY A 261 -3.12 -16.01 10.79
C GLY A 261 -3.84 -14.79 10.20
N HIS A 262 -4.71 -15.03 9.22
CA HIS A 262 -5.36 -13.96 8.44
C HIS A 262 -6.31 -13.07 9.25
N ASP A 263 -6.79 -13.52 10.41
CA ASP A 263 -7.70 -12.77 11.28
C ASP A 263 -6.98 -11.78 12.20
N THR A 264 -5.66 -11.92 12.36
CA THR A 264 -4.87 -11.07 13.26
C THR A 264 -4.93 -9.60 12.88
N THR A 265 -4.68 -9.27 11.63
CA THR A 265 -4.69 -7.87 11.17
C THR A 265 -6.05 -7.18 11.32
N PRO A 266 -7.19 -7.76 10.86
CA PRO A 266 -8.50 -7.17 11.09
C PRO A 266 -8.84 -6.97 12.57
N PHE A 267 -8.54 -7.97 13.40
CA PHE A 267 -8.78 -7.89 14.85
C PHE A 267 -8.03 -6.73 15.50
N LEU A 268 -6.72 -6.63 15.24
CA LEU A 268 -5.88 -5.59 15.83
C LEU A 268 -6.29 -4.19 15.35
N LEU A 269 -6.59 -4.01 14.07
CA LEU A 269 -7.04 -2.72 13.54
C LEU A 269 -8.40 -2.29 14.12
N ASP A 270 -9.35 -3.22 14.27
CA ASP A 270 -10.63 -2.96 14.91
C ASP A 270 -10.46 -2.59 16.41
N HIS A 271 -9.59 -3.32 17.12
CA HIS A 271 -9.27 -2.98 18.51
C HIS A 271 -8.69 -1.57 18.63
N MET A 272 -7.68 -1.25 17.79
CA MET A 272 -7.08 0.09 17.74
C MET A 272 -8.13 1.17 17.45
N GLN A 273 -9.04 0.94 16.50
CA GLN A 273 -10.08 1.90 16.15
C GLN A 273 -11.02 2.15 17.33
N ARG A 274 -11.48 1.12 18.01
CA ARG A 274 -12.37 1.24 19.19
C ARG A 274 -11.66 1.92 20.36
N ALA A 275 -10.45 1.47 20.71
CA ALA A 275 -9.70 2.01 21.84
C ALA A 275 -9.27 3.46 21.66
N THR A 276 -9.09 3.92 20.41
CA THR A 276 -8.76 5.33 20.09
C THR A 276 -9.99 6.20 19.85
N GLY A 277 -11.21 5.69 20.05
CA GLY A 277 -12.45 6.42 19.77
C GLY A 277 -12.57 6.85 18.29
N GLY A 278 -12.05 6.06 17.36
CA GLY A 278 -12.03 6.35 15.92
C GLY A 278 -10.87 7.24 15.45
N ARG A 279 -10.04 7.76 16.37
CA ARG A 279 -8.92 8.63 15.98
C ARG A 279 -7.92 7.94 15.06
N SER A 280 -7.65 6.65 15.26
CA SER A 280 -6.76 5.87 14.39
C SER A 280 -7.27 5.82 12.94
N LEU A 281 -8.59 5.78 12.73
CA LEU A 281 -9.17 5.84 11.39
C LEU A 281 -8.87 7.19 10.71
N GLU A 282 -9.04 8.31 11.43
CA GLU A 282 -8.74 9.64 10.86
C GLU A 282 -7.26 9.78 10.52
N VAL A 283 -6.37 9.28 11.38
CA VAL A 283 -4.92 9.27 11.09
C VAL A 283 -4.61 8.38 9.87
N ASN A 284 -5.24 7.21 9.75
CA ASN A 284 -5.08 6.35 8.57
C ASN A 284 -5.47 7.08 7.26
N LEU A 285 -6.56 7.86 7.29
CA LEU A 285 -6.99 8.67 6.15
C LEU A 285 -5.97 9.78 5.80
N GLU A 286 -5.42 10.45 6.80
CA GLU A 286 -4.37 11.46 6.60
C GLU A 286 -3.09 10.84 6.00
N VAL A 287 -2.66 9.70 6.55
CA VAL A 287 -1.55 8.89 6.03
C VAL A 287 -1.77 8.55 4.55
N TYR A 288 -2.93 7.98 4.23
CA TYR A 288 -3.24 7.56 2.87
C TYR A 288 -3.25 8.74 1.90
N ARG A 289 -3.90 9.86 2.27
CA ARG A 289 -3.93 11.09 1.45
C ARG A 289 -2.53 11.66 1.22
N GLY A 290 -1.71 11.73 2.28
CA GLY A 290 -0.33 12.21 2.18
C GLY A 290 0.53 11.34 1.24
N ASN A 291 0.38 10.02 1.32
CA ASN A 291 1.09 9.10 0.44
C ASN A 291 0.62 9.19 -1.01
N VAL A 292 -0.69 9.34 -1.25
CA VAL A 292 -1.25 9.54 -2.60
C VAL A 292 -0.75 10.84 -3.21
N ALA A 293 -0.72 11.94 -2.44
CA ALA A 293 -0.21 13.22 -2.91
C ALA A 293 1.28 13.13 -3.29
N LEU A 294 2.12 12.57 -2.41
CA LEU A 294 3.55 12.37 -2.71
C LEU A 294 3.75 11.41 -3.88
N GLY A 295 2.97 10.34 -3.97
CA GLY A 295 3.03 9.39 -5.08
C GLY A 295 2.72 10.05 -6.42
N ALA A 296 1.77 10.98 -6.47
CA ALA A 296 1.48 11.75 -7.67
C ALA A 296 2.65 12.68 -8.06
N GLU A 297 3.30 13.34 -7.09
CA GLU A 297 4.50 14.13 -7.35
C GLU A 297 5.64 13.26 -7.91
N ILE A 298 5.86 12.08 -7.32
CA ILE A 298 6.89 11.13 -7.79
C ILE A 298 6.55 10.58 -9.18
N ALA A 299 5.27 10.24 -9.45
CA ALA A 299 4.85 9.75 -10.76
C ALA A 299 5.14 10.77 -11.87
N ARG A 300 4.91 12.06 -11.61
CA ARG A 300 5.29 13.14 -12.53
C ARG A 300 6.80 13.23 -12.75
N ALA A 301 7.57 13.15 -11.67
CA ALA A 301 9.02 13.22 -11.75
C ALA A 301 9.64 12.00 -12.46
N VAL A 302 9.01 10.83 -12.39
CA VAL A 302 9.45 9.59 -13.06
C VAL A 302 9.10 9.61 -14.56
N ALA A 303 8.02 10.31 -14.96
CA ALA A 303 7.59 10.42 -16.35
C ALA A 303 8.34 11.52 -17.15
N GLY A 304 8.85 12.55 -16.48
CA GLY A 304 9.60 13.67 -17.06
C GLY A 304 11.06 13.38 -17.17
#